data_2c98023c76f8a613e1e6288b7e534ba8
#
_entry.id   2c98023c76f8a613e1e6288b7e534ba8
#
_cell.length_a   1.000
_cell.length_b   1.000
_cell.length_c   1.000
_cell.angle_alpha   90.00
_cell.angle_beta   90.00
_cell.angle_gamma   90.00
#
_symmetry.space_group_name_H-M   'P 1'
#
loop_
_entity.id
_entity.type
_entity.pdbx_description
1 polymer ?
#
loop_
_entity_poly.entity_id
_entity_poly.type
_entity_poly.pdbx_seq_one_letter_code
_entity_poly.pdbx_strand_id
1 'polypeptide(L)'
;QVERVKKGKITGDNIINFVKEEIDKRRYCFFMLDMYYIDKWWGKKKEKKHCTHQTLIWGYNCEKKIVYVSDFFEKKYQTIILSYDLLVKSYVSGLSERSAMCEKYMSDEIMSYEHIPYEIDINLIKGQLEDFLFSKDSCRYNFLNLYQRGNVAYGMEFFRIVHTYLNDAFYNNYRLDIRPFGFIKEFNEIMVDRISYLQNVISDTIQEEYKRFLELSNNSKII
;
A
#
# COMPACT_ATOMS: atom_id res chain seq x y z
N GLN A 1 0.03 -12.82 8.37
CA GLN A 1 -0.30 -12.37 9.73
C GLN A 1 0.44 -11.05 10.00
N VAL A 2 -0.22 -10.09 10.66
CA VAL A 2 0.37 -8.79 11.05
C VAL A 2 0.39 -8.70 12.58
N GLU A 3 1.56 -8.42 13.14
CA GLU A 3 1.78 -8.19 14.57
C GLU A 3 2.20 -6.73 14.79
N ARG A 4 1.45 -6.02 15.62
CA ARG A 4 1.83 -4.66 16.04
C ARG A 4 2.87 -4.69 17.14
N VAL A 5 3.94 -3.94 16.95
CA VAL A 5 5.00 -3.85 17.93
C VAL A 5 4.58 -2.93 19.09
N LYS A 6 4.71 -3.40 20.32
CA LYS A 6 4.41 -2.59 21.50
C LYS A 6 5.34 -1.37 21.56
N LYS A 7 4.78 -0.20 21.89
CA LYS A 7 5.53 1.05 22.08
C LYS A 7 6.68 0.84 23.06
N GLY A 8 7.88 1.31 22.70
CA GLY A 8 9.09 1.18 23.52
C GLY A 8 9.83 -0.16 23.41
N LYS A 9 9.31 -1.15 22.69
CA LYS A 9 10.01 -2.42 22.44
C LYS A 9 11.22 -2.21 21.51
N ILE A 10 11.11 -1.29 20.58
CA ILE A 10 12.18 -0.92 19.65
C ILE A 10 12.69 0.46 20.01
N THR A 11 14.01 0.59 20.07
CA THR A 11 14.76 1.82 20.37
C THR A 11 15.86 2.02 19.33
N GLY A 12 16.52 3.18 19.33
CA GLY A 12 17.68 3.42 18.47
C GLY A 12 18.81 2.39 18.69
N ASP A 13 18.98 1.91 19.93
CA ASP A 13 20.06 0.99 20.26
C ASP A 13 19.81 -0.44 19.79
N ASN A 14 18.54 -0.87 19.68
CA ASN A 14 18.22 -2.25 19.36
C ASN A 14 17.57 -2.47 17.99
N ILE A 15 17.18 -1.43 17.25
CA ILE A 15 16.46 -1.54 15.99
C ILE A 15 17.18 -2.42 14.97
N ILE A 16 18.50 -2.30 14.86
CA ILE A 16 19.27 -3.10 13.89
C ILE A 16 19.20 -4.58 14.20
N ASN A 17 19.40 -4.95 15.46
CA ASN A 17 19.30 -6.35 15.89
C ASN A 17 17.87 -6.86 15.76
N PHE A 18 16.89 -6.04 16.11
CA PHE A 18 15.48 -6.37 15.96
C PHE A 18 15.12 -6.68 14.50
N VAL A 19 15.53 -5.82 13.56
CA VAL A 19 15.30 -6.04 12.11
C VAL A 19 15.94 -7.35 11.64
N LYS A 20 17.19 -7.62 12.05
CA LYS A 20 17.88 -8.86 11.69
C LYS A 20 17.13 -10.08 12.19
N GLU A 21 16.77 -10.10 13.47
CA GLU A 21 16.04 -11.22 14.10
C GLU A 21 14.72 -11.50 13.41
N GLU A 22 13.99 -10.46 13.04
CA GLU A 22 12.69 -10.64 12.38
C GLU A 22 12.85 -11.15 10.93
N ILE A 23 13.81 -10.61 10.18
CA ILE A 23 14.09 -11.07 8.82
C ILE A 23 14.62 -12.51 8.80
N ASP A 24 15.47 -12.89 9.77
CA ASP A 24 15.97 -14.27 9.90
C ASP A 24 14.83 -15.27 10.20
N LYS A 25 13.76 -14.80 10.85
CA LYS A 25 12.50 -15.54 11.03
C LYS A 25 11.59 -15.52 9.81
N ARG A 26 12.04 -14.99 8.66
CA ARG A 26 11.24 -14.77 7.44
C ARG A 26 10.04 -13.85 7.66
N ARG A 27 10.21 -12.85 8.51
CA ARG A 27 9.21 -11.80 8.74
C ARG A 27 9.72 -10.46 8.22
N TYR A 28 8.82 -9.60 7.77
CA TYR A 28 9.13 -8.28 7.25
C TYR A 28 8.77 -7.22 8.28
N CYS A 29 9.53 -6.13 8.30
CA CYS A 29 9.30 -5.03 9.22
C CYS A 29 8.68 -3.85 8.49
N PHE A 30 7.57 -3.31 9.00
CA PHE A 30 6.99 -2.05 8.57
C PHE A 30 7.17 -1.04 9.69
N PHE A 31 8.09 -0.11 9.50
CA PHE A 31 8.45 0.85 10.54
C PHE A 31 8.18 2.28 10.10
N MET A 32 7.78 3.08 11.08
CA MET A 32 7.59 4.52 10.91
C MET A 32 8.95 5.20 10.90
N LEU A 33 9.40 5.60 9.72
CA LEU A 33 10.67 6.28 9.50
C LEU A 33 10.44 7.77 9.22
N ASP A 34 11.35 8.64 9.68
CA ASP A 34 11.36 10.04 9.31
C ASP A 34 12.02 10.20 7.93
N MET A 35 11.23 10.61 6.97
CA MET A 35 11.65 10.77 5.58
C MET A 35 12.65 11.90 5.38
N TYR A 36 12.85 12.77 6.36
CA TYR A 36 13.89 13.83 6.29
C TYR A 36 15.28 13.26 5.96
N TYR A 37 15.59 12.08 6.47
CA TYR A 37 16.89 11.42 6.29
C TYR A 37 16.97 10.55 5.04
N ILE A 38 15.90 10.43 4.27
CA ILE A 38 15.83 9.57 3.09
C ILE A 38 15.74 10.42 1.82
N ASP A 39 16.89 10.71 1.19
CA ASP A 39 17.00 11.60 0.03
C ASP A 39 16.09 11.18 -1.13
N LYS A 40 15.99 9.89 -1.39
CA LYS A 40 15.14 9.33 -2.44
C LYS A 40 13.65 9.62 -2.28
N TRP A 41 13.20 9.90 -1.07
CA TRP A 41 11.82 10.32 -0.82
C TRP A 41 11.52 11.71 -1.41
N TRP A 42 12.49 12.60 -1.30
CA TRP A 42 12.35 13.99 -1.73
C TRP A 42 12.64 14.21 -3.22
N GLY A 43 13.41 13.31 -3.83
CA GLY A 43 13.84 13.44 -5.22
C GLY A 43 14.57 14.77 -5.45
N LYS A 44 14.07 15.58 -6.41
CA LYS A 44 14.67 16.90 -6.77
C LYS A 44 14.20 18.07 -5.89
N LYS A 45 13.39 17.82 -4.86
CA LYS A 45 12.94 18.89 -3.96
C LYS A 45 14.12 19.46 -3.16
N LYS A 46 14.24 20.79 -3.13
CA LYS A 46 15.33 21.49 -2.41
C LYS A 46 15.11 21.51 -0.91
N GLU A 47 13.85 21.54 -0.45
CA GLU A 47 13.51 21.61 0.97
C GLU A 47 12.99 20.26 1.44
N LYS A 48 13.68 19.70 2.42
CA LYS A 48 13.25 18.52 3.14
C LYS A 48 12.52 18.94 4.40
N LYS A 49 11.49 18.18 4.77
CA LYS A 49 10.72 18.39 6.00
C LYS A 49 10.68 17.11 6.80
N HIS A 50 10.65 17.24 8.12
CA HIS A 50 10.40 16.11 8.97
C HIS A 50 8.97 15.60 8.71
N CYS A 51 8.86 14.36 8.31
CA CYS A 51 7.58 13.67 8.16
C CYS A 51 7.77 12.17 8.31
N THR A 52 6.94 11.55 9.11
CA THR A 52 6.96 10.11 9.31
C THR A 52 6.15 9.39 8.24
N HIS A 53 6.71 8.29 7.74
CA HIS A 53 6.04 7.39 6.80
C HIS A 53 6.34 5.94 7.14
N GLN A 54 5.35 5.07 6.99
CA GLN A 54 5.51 3.64 7.23
C GLN A 54 6.17 2.99 6.02
N THR A 55 7.31 2.36 6.23
CA THR A 55 8.18 1.87 5.16
C THR A 55 8.54 0.40 5.38
N LEU A 56 8.56 -0.39 4.31
CA LEU A 56 8.89 -1.81 4.34
C LEU A 56 10.40 -2.02 4.41
N ILE A 57 10.87 -2.75 5.42
CA ILE A 57 12.23 -3.29 5.52
C ILE A 57 12.15 -4.80 5.36
N TRP A 58 12.80 -5.34 4.34
CA TRP A 58 12.66 -6.75 3.97
C TRP A 58 13.97 -7.53 3.90
N GLY A 59 15.10 -6.87 4.09
CA GLY A 59 16.39 -7.52 4.05
C GLY A 59 17.52 -6.68 4.65
N TYR A 60 18.65 -7.30 4.88
CA TYR A 60 19.86 -6.64 5.39
C TYR A 60 21.15 -7.29 4.84
N ASN A 61 22.25 -6.56 4.98
CA ASN A 61 23.59 -7.10 4.76
C ASN A 61 24.51 -6.65 5.90
N CYS A 62 25.01 -7.61 6.67
CA CYS A 62 25.85 -7.34 7.84
C CYS A 62 27.23 -6.78 7.48
N GLU A 63 27.87 -7.29 6.42
CA GLU A 63 29.20 -6.86 6.01
C GLU A 63 29.21 -5.41 5.56
N LYS A 64 28.18 -5.04 4.75
CA LYS A 64 28.01 -3.68 4.25
C LYS A 64 27.31 -2.75 5.23
N LYS A 65 26.79 -3.26 6.36
CA LYS A 65 26.01 -2.51 7.36
C LYS A 65 24.85 -1.75 6.74
N ILE A 66 24.02 -2.45 5.95
CA ILE A 66 22.90 -1.87 5.22
C ILE A 66 21.61 -2.68 5.43
N VAL A 67 20.47 -2.00 5.20
CA VAL A 67 19.15 -2.62 5.05
C VAL A 67 18.57 -2.31 3.68
N TYR A 68 17.70 -3.19 3.20
CA TYR A 68 16.92 -3.01 1.97
C TYR A 68 15.52 -2.53 2.34
N VAL A 69 15.14 -1.39 1.79
CA VAL A 69 13.91 -0.67 2.12
C VAL A 69 13.11 -0.42 0.85
N SER A 70 11.82 -0.76 0.87
CA SER A 70 10.94 -0.58 -0.28
C SER A 70 9.78 0.33 0.05
N ASP A 71 9.53 1.29 -0.85
CA ASP A 71 8.44 2.24 -0.77
C ASP A 71 8.26 2.97 -2.12
N PHE A 72 7.33 3.92 -2.17
CA PHE A 72 7.15 4.82 -3.30
C PHE A 72 8.16 5.97 -3.26
N PHE A 73 9.40 5.69 -3.64
CA PHE A 73 10.44 6.70 -3.80
C PHE A 73 10.38 7.31 -5.20
N GLU A 74 10.54 8.62 -5.30
CA GLU A 74 10.50 9.34 -6.59
C GLU A 74 9.28 8.97 -7.46
N LYS A 75 8.12 8.76 -6.83
CA LYS A 75 6.85 8.39 -7.46
C LYS A 75 6.80 6.96 -8.05
N LYS A 76 7.76 6.11 -7.73
CA LYS A 76 7.80 4.70 -8.15
C LYS A 76 8.01 3.81 -6.94
N TYR A 77 7.31 2.66 -6.92
CA TYR A 77 7.62 1.64 -5.94
C TYR A 77 8.95 1.01 -6.28
N GLN A 78 9.92 1.17 -5.40
CA GLN A 78 11.29 0.70 -5.62
C GLN A 78 11.99 0.38 -4.30
N THR A 79 13.04 -0.42 -4.39
CA THR A 79 13.92 -0.71 -3.27
C THR A 79 15.10 0.26 -3.26
N ILE A 80 15.39 0.81 -2.11
CA ILE A 80 16.61 1.57 -1.83
C ILE A 80 17.43 0.91 -0.75
N ILE A 81 18.67 1.35 -0.63
CA ILE A 81 19.62 0.90 0.38
C ILE A 81 19.78 2.01 1.42
N LEU A 82 19.59 1.68 2.69
CA LEU A 82 19.94 2.55 3.81
C LEU A 82 21.07 1.96 4.62
N SER A 83 22.03 2.78 5.04
CA SER A 83 22.99 2.37 6.05
C SER A 83 22.32 2.16 7.41
N TYR A 84 22.92 1.37 8.28
CA TYR A 84 22.44 1.20 9.64
C TYR A 84 22.29 2.53 10.38
N ASP A 85 23.27 3.43 10.21
CA ASP A 85 23.23 4.75 10.85
C ASP A 85 22.06 5.60 10.37
N LEU A 86 21.75 5.57 9.06
CA LEU A 86 20.58 6.28 8.52
C LEU A 86 19.27 5.66 9.00
N LEU A 87 19.20 4.33 9.09
CA LEU A 87 18.03 3.66 9.65
C LEU A 87 17.79 4.09 11.11
N VAL A 88 18.83 4.05 11.94
CA VAL A 88 18.74 4.47 13.34
C VAL A 88 18.31 5.93 13.46
N LYS A 89 18.95 6.84 12.73
CA LYS A 89 18.59 8.27 12.74
C LYS A 89 17.14 8.50 12.32
N SER A 90 16.75 7.89 11.21
CA SER A 90 15.40 8.01 10.65
C SER A 90 14.34 7.44 11.60
N TYR A 91 14.62 6.33 12.25
CA TYR A 91 13.71 5.71 13.21
C TYR A 91 13.58 6.52 14.50
N VAL A 92 14.69 6.92 15.11
CA VAL A 92 14.67 7.70 16.36
C VAL A 92 13.99 9.05 16.16
N SER A 93 14.29 9.76 15.07
CA SER A 93 13.59 10.99 14.71
C SER A 93 12.10 10.72 14.45
N GLY A 94 11.75 9.64 13.75
CA GLY A 94 10.38 9.23 13.53
C GLY A 94 9.60 8.99 14.82
N LEU A 95 10.24 8.49 15.88
CA LEU A 95 9.60 8.33 17.20
C LEU A 95 9.18 9.68 17.82
N SER A 96 10.00 10.72 17.66
CA SER A 96 9.73 12.06 18.21
C SER A 96 8.72 12.84 17.38
N GLU A 97 8.68 12.60 16.08
CA GLU A 97 7.79 13.31 15.13
C GLU A 97 6.40 12.68 15.02
N ARG A 98 6.15 11.55 15.68
CA ARG A 98 4.83 10.89 15.65
C ARG A 98 3.76 11.78 16.28
N SER A 99 2.85 12.29 15.45
CA SER A 99 1.65 12.95 15.95
C SER A 99 0.72 11.96 16.64
N ALA A 100 -0.14 12.43 17.54
CA ALA A 100 -1.17 11.60 18.20
C ALA A 100 -2.06 10.86 17.18
N MET A 101 -2.26 11.43 15.98
CA MET A 101 -3.00 10.81 14.90
C MET A 101 -2.21 9.66 14.26
N CYS A 102 -0.90 9.82 14.07
CA CYS A 102 -0.04 8.73 13.58
C CYS A 102 0.04 7.59 14.60
N GLU A 103 0.16 7.89 15.89
CA GLU A 103 0.19 6.87 16.95
C GLU A 103 -1.09 6.03 16.99
N LYS A 104 -2.24 6.62 16.66
CA LYS A 104 -3.54 5.92 16.66
C LYS A 104 -3.73 5.00 15.47
N TYR A 105 -3.22 5.36 14.30
CA TYR A 105 -3.53 4.69 13.03
C TYR A 105 -2.33 4.02 12.37
N MET A 106 -1.11 4.39 12.74
CA MET A 106 0.12 3.85 12.19
C MET A 106 1.02 3.38 13.32
N SER A 107 1.37 2.13 13.32
CA SER A 107 2.27 1.50 14.29
C SER A 107 3.43 0.82 13.56
N ASP A 108 4.51 0.56 14.30
CA ASP A 108 5.51 -0.37 13.80
C ASP A 108 4.89 -1.77 13.76
N GLU A 109 5.03 -2.44 12.64
CA GLU A 109 4.38 -3.72 12.39
C GLU A 109 5.38 -4.74 11.87
N ILE A 110 5.15 -6.00 12.21
CA ILE A 110 5.88 -7.14 11.68
C ILE A 110 4.91 -7.99 10.90
N MET A 111 5.26 -8.31 9.67
CA MET A 111 4.45 -9.14 8.80
C MET A 111 5.12 -10.49 8.59
N SER A 112 4.42 -11.56 8.90
CA SER A 112 4.75 -12.91 8.47
C SER A 112 3.90 -13.29 7.27
N TYR A 113 4.53 -13.89 6.29
CA TYR A 113 3.86 -14.46 5.13
C TYR A 113 3.90 -15.97 5.26
N GLU A 114 2.76 -16.57 5.49
CA GLU A 114 2.58 -18.01 5.39
C GLU A 114 1.98 -18.29 4.03
N HIS A 115 2.64 -19.14 3.24
CA HIS A 115 2.06 -19.62 2.00
C HIS A 115 0.95 -20.63 2.36
N ILE A 116 -0.27 -20.12 2.47
CA ILE A 116 -1.45 -20.95 2.55
C ILE A 116 -1.91 -21.20 1.12
N PRO A 117 -1.94 -22.43 0.62
CA PRO A 117 -2.53 -22.70 -0.69
C PRO A 117 -4.02 -22.36 -0.60
N TYR A 118 -4.43 -21.35 -1.35
CA TYR A 118 -5.85 -21.00 -1.47
C TYR A 118 -6.44 -21.74 -2.66
N GLU A 119 -7.48 -22.50 -2.41
CA GLU A 119 -8.38 -22.93 -3.47
C GLU A 119 -9.23 -21.72 -3.92
N ILE A 120 -9.54 -21.70 -5.20
CA ILE A 120 -10.38 -20.64 -5.75
C ILE A 120 -11.80 -20.82 -5.21
N ASP A 121 -12.28 -19.87 -4.42
CA ASP A 121 -13.65 -19.79 -3.98
C ASP A 121 -14.46 -18.91 -4.91
N ILE A 122 -15.14 -19.55 -5.86
CA ILE A 122 -16.00 -18.86 -6.85
C ILE A 122 -17.15 -18.10 -6.18
N ASN A 123 -17.69 -18.63 -5.08
CA ASN A 123 -18.79 -17.96 -4.37
C ASN A 123 -18.29 -16.70 -3.67
N LEU A 124 -17.09 -16.73 -3.11
CA LEU A 124 -16.45 -15.54 -2.56
C LEU A 124 -16.22 -14.47 -3.63
N ILE A 125 -15.68 -14.85 -4.80
CA ILE A 125 -15.44 -13.95 -5.93
C ILE A 125 -16.76 -13.33 -6.39
N LYS A 126 -17.80 -14.15 -6.60
CA LYS A 126 -19.13 -13.69 -6.98
C LYS A 126 -19.70 -12.71 -5.97
N GLY A 127 -19.63 -13.03 -4.68
CA GLY A 127 -20.11 -12.15 -3.62
C GLY A 127 -19.38 -10.80 -3.59
N GLN A 128 -18.06 -10.79 -3.79
CA GLN A 128 -17.28 -9.56 -3.86
C GLN A 128 -17.63 -8.72 -5.10
N LEU A 129 -17.87 -9.35 -6.25
CA LEU A 129 -18.31 -8.65 -7.47
C LEU A 129 -19.71 -8.07 -7.31
N GLU A 130 -20.63 -8.81 -6.69
CA GLU A 130 -21.99 -8.29 -6.38
C GLU A 130 -21.93 -7.09 -5.43
N ASP A 131 -21.11 -7.15 -4.37
CA ASP A 131 -20.93 -6.02 -3.47
C ASP A 131 -20.33 -4.82 -4.20
N PHE A 132 -19.36 -5.04 -5.08
CA PHE A 132 -18.79 -3.97 -5.90
C PHE A 132 -19.85 -3.31 -6.80
N LEU A 133 -20.66 -4.09 -7.53
CA LEU A 133 -21.70 -3.59 -8.42
C LEU A 133 -22.77 -2.80 -7.67
N PHE A 134 -23.19 -3.28 -6.52
CA PHE A 134 -24.25 -2.66 -5.72
C PHE A 134 -23.75 -1.70 -4.66
N SER A 135 -22.46 -1.32 -4.71
CA SER A 135 -21.84 -0.37 -3.79
C SER A 135 -22.02 -0.77 -2.30
N LYS A 136 -21.98 -2.05 -2.02
CA LYS A 136 -22.09 -2.59 -0.67
C LYS A 136 -20.73 -2.64 0.01
N ASP A 137 -20.73 -2.60 1.34
CA ASP A 137 -19.54 -2.79 2.14
C ASP A 137 -19.00 -4.22 1.99
N SER A 138 -17.84 -4.37 1.32
CA SER A 138 -17.15 -5.65 1.15
C SER A 138 -16.17 -5.98 2.29
N CYS A 139 -16.09 -5.15 3.33
CA CYS A 139 -15.20 -5.38 4.48
C CYS A 139 -15.50 -6.69 5.22
N ARG A 140 -16.72 -7.23 5.09
CA ARG A 140 -17.12 -8.55 5.62
C ARG A 140 -16.28 -9.71 5.09
N TYR A 141 -15.64 -9.55 3.91
CA TYR A 141 -14.74 -10.55 3.32
C TYR A 141 -13.28 -10.33 3.71
N ASN A 142 -12.97 -9.21 4.35
CA ASN A 142 -11.61 -8.90 4.78
C ASN A 142 -11.39 -9.38 6.21
N PHE A 143 -10.46 -10.31 6.38
CA PHE A 143 -9.98 -10.73 7.70
C PHE A 143 -9.26 -9.60 8.46
N LEU A 144 -8.86 -8.56 7.75
CA LEU A 144 -8.34 -7.32 8.30
C LEU A 144 -9.51 -6.36 8.47
N ASN A 145 -10.07 -6.29 9.65
CA ASN A 145 -11.10 -5.33 10.03
C ASN A 145 -10.49 -3.92 10.08
N LEU A 146 -10.07 -3.43 8.91
CA LEU A 146 -9.44 -2.14 8.73
C LEU A 146 -10.53 -1.08 8.72
N TYR A 147 -10.82 -0.55 9.92
CA TYR A 147 -11.44 0.75 10.14
C TYR A 147 -12.72 1.04 9.32
N GLN A 148 -13.87 0.80 9.90
CA GLN A 148 -15.08 1.52 9.51
C GLN A 148 -14.82 3.02 9.70
N ARG A 149 -14.38 3.69 8.65
CA ARG A 149 -14.37 5.16 8.60
C ARG A 149 -15.74 5.60 8.11
N GLY A 150 -16.39 6.49 8.82
CA GLY A 150 -17.53 7.23 8.27
C GLY A 150 -17.13 7.92 6.95
N ASN A 151 -18.08 8.09 6.04
CA ASN A 151 -17.88 8.72 4.73
C ASN A 151 -16.95 7.93 3.78
N VAL A 152 -17.17 6.64 3.65
CA VAL A 152 -16.47 5.77 2.69
C VAL A 152 -17.43 5.39 1.58
N ALA A 153 -16.97 5.49 0.35
CA ALA A 153 -17.68 4.98 -0.83
C ALA A 153 -17.17 3.59 -1.21
N TYR A 154 -18.07 2.70 -1.55
CA TYR A 154 -17.75 1.34 -1.97
C TYR A 154 -18.08 1.12 -3.44
N GLY A 155 -17.35 0.25 -4.10
CA GLY A 155 -17.66 -0.25 -5.44
C GLY A 155 -17.96 0.85 -6.46
N MET A 156 -19.08 0.74 -7.16
CA MET A 156 -19.47 1.68 -8.22
C MET A 156 -19.73 3.11 -7.71
N GLU A 157 -20.06 3.30 -6.45
CA GLU A 157 -20.22 4.64 -5.87
C GLU A 157 -18.94 5.44 -5.88
N PHE A 158 -17.79 4.79 -5.72
CA PHE A 158 -16.49 5.45 -5.86
C PHE A 158 -16.34 6.15 -7.21
N PHE A 159 -16.71 5.48 -8.32
CA PHE A 159 -16.61 6.08 -9.66
C PHE A 159 -17.56 7.26 -9.84
N ARG A 160 -18.77 7.21 -9.25
CA ARG A 160 -19.71 8.34 -9.26
C ARG A 160 -19.14 9.56 -8.53
N ILE A 161 -18.53 9.33 -7.36
CA ILE A 161 -17.89 10.41 -6.60
C ILE A 161 -16.71 11.00 -7.37
N VAL A 162 -15.86 10.16 -8.01
CA VAL A 162 -14.76 10.66 -8.85
C VAL A 162 -15.27 11.47 -10.03
N HIS A 163 -16.36 11.03 -10.68
CA HIS A 163 -16.99 11.80 -11.76
C HIS A 163 -17.51 13.16 -11.28
N THR A 164 -18.22 13.21 -10.14
CA THR A 164 -18.68 14.46 -9.53
C THR A 164 -17.51 15.37 -9.20
N TYR A 165 -16.46 14.83 -8.57
CA TYR A 165 -15.24 15.55 -8.24
C TYR A 165 -14.55 16.16 -9.47
N LEU A 166 -14.51 15.44 -10.59
CA LEU A 166 -13.97 15.94 -11.86
C LEU A 166 -14.76 17.14 -12.39
N ASN A 167 -16.08 17.03 -12.37
CA ASN A 167 -16.95 18.12 -12.81
C ASN A 167 -16.77 19.35 -11.93
N ASP A 168 -16.78 19.18 -10.62
CA ASP A 168 -16.57 20.27 -9.66
C ASP A 168 -15.18 20.92 -9.84
N ALA A 169 -14.15 20.13 -10.03
CA ALA A 169 -12.81 20.65 -10.24
C ALA A 169 -12.70 21.43 -11.58
N PHE A 170 -13.35 20.95 -12.63
CA PHE A 170 -13.38 21.60 -13.92
C PHE A 170 -14.12 22.95 -13.87
N TYR A 171 -15.32 23.00 -13.29
CA TYR A 171 -16.11 24.23 -13.23
C TYR A 171 -15.57 25.27 -12.23
N ASN A 172 -14.94 24.83 -11.13
CA ASN A 172 -14.44 25.70 -10.09
C ASN A 172 -12.91 25.94 -10.16
N ASN A 173 -12.26 25.41 -11.19
CA ASN A 173 -10.80 25.54 -11.41
C ASN A 173 -9.95 25.11 -10.21
N TYR A 174 -10.33 24.02 -9.53
CA TYR A 174 -9.57 23.46 -8.44
C TYR A 174 -8.37 22.64 -8.94
N ARG A 175 -7.33 22.61 -8.11
CA ARG A 175 -6.21 21.70 -8.37
C ARG A 175 -6.64 20.26 -8.20
N LEU A 176 -6.52 19.47 -9.27
CA LEU A 176 -6.86 18.05 -9.25
C LEU A 176 -5.94 17.24 -8.31
N ASP A 177 -6.54 16.43 -7.48
CA ASP A 177 -5.83 15.34 -6.80
C ASP A 177 -5.72 14.15 -7.76
N ILE A 178 -4.50 13.75 -8.07
CA ILE A 178 -4.22 12.67 -9.01
C ILE A 178 -4.39 11.26 -8.42
N ARG A 179 -4.49 11.13 -7.08
CA ARG A 179 -4.55 9.83 -6.40
C ARG A 179 -5.74 8.96 -6.82
N PRO A 180 -6.98 9.48 -6.97
CA PRO A 180 -8.09 8.68 -7.46
C PRO A 180 -7.87 8.06 -8.84
N PHE A 181 -7.17 8.79 -9.72
CA PHE A 181 -6.88 8.29 -11.09
C PHE A 181 -5.82 7.20 -11.07
N GLY A 182 -4.79 7.35 -10.23
CA GLY A 182 -3.82 6.29 -9.97
C GLY A 182 -4.49 5.01 -9.50
N PHE A 183 -5.45 5.13 -8.56
CA PHE A 183 -6.24 4.00 -8.09
C PHE A 183 -7.06 3.34 -9.20
N ILE A 184 -7.75 4.11 -10.05
CA ILE A 184 -8.54 3.58 -11.18
C ILE A 184 -7.63 2.81 -12.15
N LYS A 185 -6.46 3.36 -12.47
CA LYS A 185 -5.49 2.70 -13.33
C LYS A 185 -5.05 1.34 -12.75
N GLU A 186 -4.58 1.34 -11.49
CA GLU A 186 -4.14 0.12 -10.82
C GLU A 186 -5.28 -0.90 -10.69
N PHE A 187 -6.49 -0.45 -10.37
CA PHE A 187 -7.67 -1.31 -10.33
C PHE A 187 -7.93 -2.01 -11.67
N ASN A 188 -7.89 -1.27 -12.77
CA ASN A 188 -8.11 -1.84 -14.10
C ASN A 188 -7.01 -2.84 -14.47
N GLU A 189 -5.74 -2.55 -14.18
CA GLU A 189 -4.62 -3.46 -14.41
C GLU A 189 -4.79 -4.77 -13.62
N ILE A 190 -5.11 -4.69 -12.33
CA ILE A 190 -5.37 -5.86 -11.47
C ILE A 190 -6.58 -6.65 -11.98
N MET A 191 -7.64 -5.99 -12.46
CA MET A 191 -8.81 -6.70 -13.00
C MET A 191 -8.50 -7.44 -14.28
N VAL A 192 -7.66 -6.91 -15.16
CA VAL A 192 -7.17 -7.62 -16.35
C VAL A 192 -6.44 -8.91 -15.95
N ASP A 193 -5.52 -8.83 -14.99
CA ASP A 193 -4.76 -9.99 -14.50
C ASP A 193 -5.69 -11.04 -13.86
N ARG A 194 -6.64 -10.61 -13.04
CA ARG A 194 -7.62 -11.51 -12.39
C ARG A 194 -8.52 -12.22 -13.40
N ILE A 195 -9.03 -11.51 -14.40
CA ILE A 195 -9.88 -12.10 -15.43
C ILE A 195 -9.06 -13.05 -16.29
N SER A 196 -7.83 -12.70 -16.67
CA SER A 196 -6.90 -13.57 -17.39
C SER A 196 -6.64 -14.88 -16.61
N TYR A 197 -6.45 -14.78 -15.29
CA TYR A 197 -6.28 -15.96 -14.45
C TYR A 197 -7.55 -16.82 -14.40
N LEU A 198 -8.72 -16.22 -14.26
CA LEU A 198 -10.01 -16.93 -14.25
C LEU A 198 -10.31 -17.63 -15.57
N GLN A 199 -9.91 -17.06 -16.71
CA GLN A 199 -10.05 -17.73 -18.02
C GLN A 199 -9.36 -19.09 -18.06
N ASN A 200 -8.23 -19.24 -17.38
CA ASN A 200 -7.49 -20.49 -17.31
C ASN A 200 -8.13 -21.53 -16.38
N VAL A 201 -9.04 -21.10 -15.49
CA VAL A 201 -9.66 -21.95 -14.46
C VAL A 201 -11.11 -22.27 -14.76
N ILE A 202 -11.83 -21.31 -15.33
CA ILE A 202 -13.27 -21.38 -15.64
C ILE A 202 -13.37 -21.28 -17.15
N SER A 203 -13.62 -22.36 -17.87
CA SER A 203 -13.62 -22.38 -19.33
C SER A 203 -14.42 -21.27 -20.03
N ASP A 204 -13.84 -20.72 -21.03
CA ASP A 204 -14.29 -20.08 -22.29
C ASP A 204 -15.32 -18.90 -22.33
N THR A 205 -16.06 -18.60 -21.28
CA THR A 205 -17.20 -17.64 -21.39
C THR A 205 -16.86 -16.18 -21.11
N ILE A 206 -15.65 -15.85 -20.66
CA ILE A 206 -15.28 -14.47 -20.21
C ILE A 206 -14.29 -13.75 -21.13
N GLN A 207 -14.14 -14.19 -22.39
CA GLN A 207 -13.24 -13.52 -23.34
C GLN A 207 -13.68 -12.11 -23.72
N GLU A 208 -14.98 -11.87 -23.81
CA GLU A 208 -15.53 -10.56 -24.13
C GLU A 208 -15.29 -9.56 -22.97
N GLU A 209 -15.51 -10.01 -21.74
CA GLU A 209 -15.24 -9.24 -20.54
C GLU A 209 -13.76 -8.91 -20.41
N TYR A 210 -12.87 -9.86 -20.72
CA TYR A 210 -11.44 -9.63 -20.73
C TYR A 210 -11.05 -8.50 -21.70
N LYS A 211 -11.57 -8.54 -22.94
CA LYS A 211 -11.29 -7.50 -23.94
C LYS A 211 -11.74 -6.13 -23.47
N ARG A 212 -12.94 -6.03 -22.88
CA ARG A 212 -13.47 -4.77 -22.33
C ARG A 212 -12.60 -4.21 -21.20
N PHE A 213 -12.16 -5.06 -20.26
CA PHE A 213 -11.25 -4.62 -19.21
C PHE A 213 -9.86 -4.24 -19.74
N LEU A 214 -9.38 -4.92 -20.76
CA LEU A 214 -8.11 -4.58 -21.41
C LEU A 214 -8.19 -3.20 -22.08
N GLU A 215 -9.30 -2.87 -22.74
CA GLU A 215 -9.55 -1.53 -23.29
C GLU A 215 -9.60 -0.46 -22.20
N LEU A 216 -10.31 -0.70 -21.10
CA LEU A 216 -10.37 0.21 -19.96
C LEU A 216 -8.99 0.43 -19.33
N SER A 217 -8.20 -0.65 -19.17
CA SER A 217 -6.83 -0.56 -18.67
C SER A 217 -5.94 0.28 -19.59
N ASN A 218 -6.02 0.07 -20.90
CA ASN A 218 -5.24 0.84 -21.87
C ASN A 218 -5.63 2.32 -21.89
N ASN A 219 -6.92 2.64 -21.79
CA ASN A 219 -7.41 4.01 -21.74
C ASN A 219 -6.98 4.72 -20.44
N SER A 220 -6.90 4.00 -19.32
CA SER A 220 -6.44 4.57 -18.04
C SER A 220 -4.93 4.87 -17.99
N LYS A 221 -4.14 4.39 -18.93
CA LYS A 221 -2.70 4.70 -19.06
C LYS A 221 -2.43 6.07 -19.68
N ILE A 222 -3.45 6.70 -20.26
CA ILE A 222 -3.34 8.00 -20.95
C ILE A 222 -3.46 9.19 -19.96
N ILE A 223 -3.89 8.91 -18.73
CA ILE A 223 -4.03 9.89 -17.64
C ILE A 223 -2.73 9.91 -16.81
#